data_eba643cb66d3c29c7e41b239f02ae9ad
#
_entry.id   eba643cb66d3c29c7e41b239f02ae9ad
#
_cell.length_a   1.000
_cell.length_b   1.000
_cell.length_c   1.000
_cell.angle_alpha   90.00
_cell.angle_beta   90.00
_cell.angle_gamma   90.00
#
_symmetry.space_group_name_H-M   'P 1'
#
loop_
_entity.id
_entity.type
_entity.pdbx_description
1 polymer ?
#
loop_
_entity_poly.entity_id
_entity_poly.type
_entity_poly.pdbx_seq_one_letter_code
_entity_poly.pdbx_strand_id
1 'polypeptide(L)'
;FICDKKKEGEERVEEFLKKTRIVIKPCKELYCQSQILAYEGLSIEYYDGYTIPYKKELSGTNAFLMGSDMTLCAILNLKEHGGRQEKLYLTKAAELETRETQRKDYRIFCMGRQTSESLYHLYYGEHTILPEHIEVYSIPLIDFVVRKPVTLMLPMAIDFGSVNTTAGVYLDSAYFENVGEQAAVKNCRENEINYTAFEDGNGESMLLPSVIGVLAVEEEDYKLLFGYDAIRLANASYVDEGFCVFYDVKRWIGEYEKEEEIVDRQGRRRLVKRAEILRRFFLYIIRKTENRFKCRISQVHISSPVKQKHYFRRMFREILPEYMTDQETMLDEGMAVLYNTISNMLEQETLEENEEYEALIIDCGGGTTDLCSYRFRIQDRRAAYKIYMETAYENGDTDFGGNNLTYRIMQILKIALVRAKGNQNVSSVKEILEYMDTDTYRFIDVNGVRQAK
;
A
#
# COMPACT_ATOMS: atom_id res chain seq x y z
N PHE A 1 4.10 -1.49 -26.82
CA PHE A 1 4.27 -2.96 -26.71
C PHE A 1 3.29 -3.59 -25.70
N ILE A 2 3.07 -3.01 -24.53
CA ILE A 2 2.12 -3.51 -23.51
C ILE A 2 0.67 -3.28 -23.94
N CYS A 3 0.38 -2.15 -24.60
CA CYS A 3 -0.96 -1.80 -25.09
C CYS A 3 -1.43 -2.77 -26.19
N ASP A 4 -0.54 -3.16 -27.11
CA ASP A 4 -0.88 -4.06 -28.21
C ASP A 4 -1.19 -5.50 -27.74
N LYS A 5 -0.42 -6.02 -26.77
CA LYS A 5 -0.68 -7.36 -26.19
C LYS A 5 -2.02 -7.46 -25.45
N LYS A 6 -2.47 -6.39 -24.79
CA LYS A 6 -3.78 -6.36 -24.12
C LYS A 6 -4.93 -6.39 -25.12
N LYS A 7 -4.84 -5.61 -26.19
CA LYS A 7 -5.85 -5.57 -27.23
C LYS A 7 -5.99 -6.92 -27.96
N GLU A 8 -4.87 -7.57 -28.26
CA GLU A 8 -4.86 -8.93 -28.82
C GLU A 8 -5.46 -9.97 -27.86
N GLY A 9 -5.28 -9.81 -26.54
CA GLY A 9 -5.88 -10.68 -25.53
C GLY A 9 -7.39 -10.57 -25.50
N GLU A 10 -7.94 -9.35 -25.54
CA GLU A 10 -9.37 -9.12 -25.60
C GLU A 10 -9.98 -9.72 -26.88
N GLU A 11 -9.36 -9.50 -28.03
CA GLU A 11 -9.80 -10.03 -29.31
C GLU A 11 -9.84 -11.58 -29.29
N ARG A 12 -8.83 -12.23 -28.71
CA ARG A 12 -8.80 -13.70 -28.57
C ARG A 12 -9.96 -14.23 -27.73
N VAL A 13 -10.21 -13.61 -26.58
CA VAL A 13 -11.29 -14.03 -25.70
C VAL A 13 -12.66 -13.76 -26.36
N GLU A 14 -12.86 -12.61 -27.00
CA GLU A 14 -14.08 -12.29 -27.72
C GLU A 14 -14.35 -13.27 -28.87
N GLU A 15 -13.33 -13.61 -29.65
CA GLU A 15 -13.43 -14.58 -30.74
C GLU A 15 -13.79 -15.96 -30.20
N PHE A 16 -13.17 -16.38 -29.11
CA PHE A 16 -13.50 -17.63 -28.44
C PHE A 16 -14.95 -17.66 -27.95
N LEU A 17 -15.40 -16.62 -27.25
CA LEU A 17 -16.76 -16.51 -26.72
C LEU A 17 -17.81 -16.50 -27.86
N LYS A 18 -17.48 -15.91 -28.99
CA LYS A 18 -18.36 -15.92 -30.19
C LYS A 18 -18.47 -17.29 -30.88
N LYS A 19 -17.39 -18.08 -30.86
CA LYS A 19 -17.35 -19.39 -31.52
C LYS A 19 -17.79 -20.55 -30.62
N THR A 20 -17.73 -20.39 -29.33
CA THR A 20 -18.00 -21.45 -28.36
C THR A 20 -19.46 -21.49 -27.98
N ARG A 21 -20.06 -22.68 -27.98
CA ARG A 21 -21.41 -22.90 -27.49
C ARG A 21 -21.42 -22.81 -25.96
N ILE A 22 -21.82 -21.66 -25.42
CA ILE A 22 -21.97 -21.46 -24.00
C ILE A 22 -23.31 -21.96 -23.53
N VAL A 23 -23.33 -22.90 -22.59
CA VAL A 23 -24.53 -23.35 -21.91
C VAL A 23 -24.84 -22.40 -20.77
N ILE A 24 -25.81 -21.53 -20.94
CA ILE A 24 -26.25 -20.60 -19.91
C ILE A 24 -27.19 -21.36 -18.97
N LYS A 25 -26.74 -21.54 -17.71
CA LYS A 25 -27.61 -22.03 -16.65
C LYS A 25 -28.41 -20.87 -16.08
N PRO A 26 -29.75 -20.96 -16.10
CA PRO A 26 -30.57 -20.00 -15.39
C PRO A 26 -30.24 -20.11 -13.90
N CYS A 27 -29.73 -19.04 -13.33
CA CYS A 27 -29.39 -19.00 -11.91
C CYS A 27 -30.32 -18.03 -11.20
N LYS A 28 -31.30 -18.57 -10.48
CA LYS A 28 -32.21 -17.77 -9.65
C LYS A 28 -31.54 -17.33 -8.32
N GLU A 29 -30.40 -17.95 -7.96
CA GLU A 29 -29.70 -17.78 -6.71
C GLU A 29 -28.61 -16.72 -6.76
N LEU A 30 -28.06 -16.47 -7.95
CA LEU A 30 -27.02 -15.46 -8.14
C LEU A 30 -27.61 -14.18 -8.72
N TYR A 31 -27.37 -13.09 -8.07
CA TYR A 31 -27.78 -11.77 -8.54
C TYR A 31 -26.76 -10.72 -8.10
N CYS A 32 -26.57 -9.72 -8.92
CA CYS A 32 -25.80 -8.54 -8.57
C CYS A 32 -26.80 -7.36 -8.44
N GLN A 33 -26.92 -6.82 -7.25
CA GLN A 33 -27.89 -5.76 -6.96
C GLN A 33 -27.45 -4.37 -7.40
N SER A 34 -26.18 -4.22 -7.84
CA SER A 34 -25.56 -2.92 -7.99
C SER A 34 -25.21 -2.61 -9.44
N GLN A 35 -25.30 -1.35 -9.80
CA GLN A 35 -24.55 -0.77 -10.90
C GLN A 35 -23.05 -0.87 -10.55
N ILE A 36 -22.22 -1.30 -11.50
CA ILE A 36 -20.77 -1.28 -11.32
C ILE A 36 -20.19 0.00 -11.92
N LEU A 37 -19.47 0.73 -11.10
CA LEU A 37 -18.76 1.93 -11.47
C LEU A 37 -17.25 1.65 -11.41
N ALA A 38 -16.59 1.71 -12.56
CA ALA A 38 -15.16 1.55 -12.69
C ALA A 38 -14.49 2.89 -12.99
N TYR A 39 -13.22 3.03 -12.59
CA TYR A 39 -12.42 4.20 -12.90
C TYR A 39 -11.22 3.82 -13.76
N GLU A 40 -10.90 4.65 -14.75
CA GLU A 40 -9.76 4.44 -15.64
C GLU A 40 -8.45 4.31 -14.87
N GLY A 41 -7.75 3.17 -15.06
CA GLY A 41 -6.46 2.89 -14.42
C GLY A 41 -6.53 2.68 -12.90
N LEU A 42 -7.72 2.49 -12.31
CA LEU A 42 -7.91 2.12 -10.92
C LEU A 42 -8.51 0.73 -10.80
N SER A 43 -8.22 0.04 -9.69
CA SER A 43 -8.80 -1.25 -9.38
C SER A 43 -10.21 -1.11 -8.79
N ILE A 44 -10.98 -2.19 -8.94
CA ILE A 44 -12.18 -2.44 -8.15
C ILE A 44 -11.77 -3.37 -7.02
N GLU A 45 -12.04 -2.96 -5.78
CA GLU A 45 -11.66 -3.68 -4.58
C GLU A 45 -12.91 -4.10 -3.78
N TYR A 46 -12.74 -4.94 -2.77
CA TYR A 46 -13.86 -5.42 -1.95
C TYR A 46 -14.67 -4.29 -1.27
N TYR A 47 -14.02 -3.19 -0.92
CA TYR A 47 -14.68 -2.04 -0.28
C TYR A 47 -15.57 -1.23 -1.25
N ASP A 48 -15.49 -1.48 -2.56
CA ASP A 48 -16.45 -0.92 -3.53
C ASP A 48 -17.84 -1.55 -3.39
N GLY A 49 -17.95 -2.68 -2.68
CA GLY A 49 -19.21 -3.27 -2.27
C GLY A 49 -19.93 -4.08 -3.33
N TYR A 50 -19.31 -4.36 -4.47
CA TYR A 50 -19.91 -5.17 -5.53
C TYR A 50 -19.83 -6.65 -5.17
N THR A 51 -20.97 -7.27 -4.92
CA THR A 51 -21.03 -8.65 -4.43
C THR A 51 -22.05 -9.48 -5.18
N ILE A 52 -21.82 -10.80 -5.16
CA ILE A 52 -22.80 -11.83 -5.51
C ILE A 52 -22.91 -12.82 -4.35
N PRO A 53 -24.03 -13.57 -4.22
CA PRO A 53 -24.15 -14.63 -3.23
C PRO A 53 -23.01 -15.65 -3.34
N TYR A 54 -22.56 -16.16 -2.21
CA TYR A 54 -21.48 -17.13 -2.16
C TYR A 54 -21.85 -18.43 -2.90
N LYS A 55 -20.89 -18.91 -3.70
CA LYS A 55 -20.93 -20.25 -4.29
C LYS A 55 -19.49 -20.78 -4.33
N LYS A 56 -19.27 -21.91 -3.70
CA LYS A 56 -17.93 -22.49 -3.51
C LYS A 56 -17.16 -22.69 -4.81
N GLU A 57 -17.84 -23.13 -5.88
CA GLU A 57 -17.24 -23.38 -7.18
C GLU A 57 -16.75 -22.12 -7.88
N LEU A 58 -17.25 -20.96 -7.45
CA LEU A 58 -16.88 -19.66 -8.00
C LEU A 58 -15.87 -18.90 -7.14
N SER A 59 -15.60 -19.37 -5.93
CA SER A 59 -14.62 -18.72 -5.05
C SER A 59 -13.21 -18.75 -5.67
N GLY A 60 -12.55 -17.59 -5.72
CA GLY A 60 -11.21 -17.43 -6.28
C GLY A 60 -11.13 -17.55 -7.81
N THR A 61 -12.27 -17.49 -8.51
CA THR A 61 -12.33 -17.54 -9.99
C THR A 61 -12.46 -16.15 -10.60
N ASN A 62 -12.47 -16.11 -11.93
CA ASN A 62 -12.74 -14.90 -12.71
C ASN A 62 -14.18 -14.92 -13.24
N ALA A 63 -14.72 -13.73 -13.46
CA ALA A 63 -15.99 -13.51 -14.13
C ALA A 63 -15.81 -12.49 -15.26
N PHE A 64 -16.48 -12.73 -16.38
CA PHE A 64 -16.40 -11.84 -17.54
C PHE A 64 -17.64 -10.95 -17.58
N LEU A 65 -17.41 -9.63 -17.58
CA LEU A 65 -18.46 -8.64 -17.80
C LEU A 65 -18.59 -8.41 -19.31
N MET A 66 -19.75 -8.73 -19.86
CA MET A 66 -20.03 -8.67 -21.29
C MET A 66 -21.21 -7.77 -21.58
N GLY A 67 -21.13 -7.04 -22.68
CA GLY A 67 -22.29 -6.38 -23.28
C GLY A 67 -23.16 -7.37 -24.09
N SER A 68 -24.39 -6.98 -24.40
CA SER A 68 -25.30 -7.78 -25.24
C SER A 68 -24.78 -7.95 -26.68
N ASP A 69 -23.88 -7.11 -27.13
CA ASP A 69 -23.17 -7.19 -28.41
C ASP A 69 -21.90 -8.08 -28.34
N MET A 70 -21.73 -8.84 -27.28
CA MET A 70 -20.56 -9.69 -27.00
C MET A 70 -19.26 -8.91 -26.80
N THR A 71 -19.30 -7.64 -26.51
CA THR A 71 -18.12 -6.86 -26.12
C THR A 71 -17.67 -7.26 -24.72
N LEU A 72 -16.40 -7.66 -24.57
CA LEU A 72 -15.78 -7.88 -23.25
C LEU A 72 -15.47 -6.53 -22.61
N CYS A 73 -16.23 -6.19 -21.58
CA CYS A 73 -16.15 -4.90 -20.90
C CYS A 73 -15.13 -4.90 -19.76
N ALA A 74 -15.02 -5.99 -19.02
CA ALA A 74 -14.04 -6.18 -17.94
C ALA A 74 -13.91 -7.65 -17.56
N ILE A 75 -12.74 -8.02 -17.03
CA ILE A 75 -12.53 -9.29 -16.32
C ILE A 75 -12.54 -9.00 -14.84
N LEU A 76 -13.39 -9.66 -14.08
CA LEU A 76 -13.56 -9.51 -12.66
C LEU A 76 -13.07 -10.76 -11.94
N ASN A 77 -12.46 -10.58 -10.77
CA ASN A 77 -12.11 -11.68 -9.88
C ASN A 77 -13.22 -11.84 -8.84
N LEU A 78 -13.52 -13.09 -8.46
CA LEU A 78 -14.46 -13.44 -7.41
C LEU A 78 -13.69 -13.88 -6.18
N LYS A 79 -13.68 -13.04 -5.13
CA LYS A 79 -12.88 -13.25 -3.92
C LYS A 79 -13.76 -13.25 -2.68
N GLU A 80 -13.37 -14.06 -1.71
CA GLU A 80 -13.89 -13.98 -0.33
C GLU A 80 -13.17 -12.84 0.40
N HIS A 81 -13.85 -12.21 1.35
CA HIS A 81 -13.27 -11.24 2.25
C HIS A 81 -13.87 -11.39 3.67
N GLY A 82 -13.01 -11.27 4.69
CA GLY A 82 -13.45 -11.28 6.09
C GLY A 82 -13.91 -12.62 6.64
N GLY A 83 -13.57 -13.75 6.01
CA GLY A 83 -13.83 -15.10 6.52
C GLY A 83 -15.31 -15.51 6.58
N ARG A 84 -16.25 -14.68 6.11
CA ARG A 84 -17.67 -14.97 6.02
C ARG A 84 -18.00 -15.49 4.62
N GLN A 85 -18.42 -16.75 4.54
CA GLN A 85 -18.81 -17.41 3.29
C GLN A 85 -20.24 -17.05 2.85
N GLU A 86 -20.65 -15.79 2.99
CA GLU A 86 -22.00 -15.35 2.57
C GLU A 86 -22.00 -14.69 1.20
N LYS A 87 -20.88 -14.08 0.82
CA LYS A 87 -20.74 -13.28 -0.40
C LYS A 87 -19.39 -13.47 -1.07
N LEU A 88 -19.39 -13.36 -2.39
CA LEU A 88 -18.19 -13.18 -3.20
C LEU A 88 -18.12 -11.73 -3.65
N TYR A 89 -16.97 -11.11 -3.48
CA TYR A 89 -16.71 -9.75 -3.93
C TYR A 89 -16.19 -9.76 -5.36
N LEU A 90 -16.79 -8.93 -6.18
CA LEU A 90 -16.32 -8.64 -7.53
C LEU A 90 -15.19 -7.61 -7.42
N THR A 91 -13.99 -8.01 -7.82
CA THR A 91 -12.80 -7.14 -7.81
C THR A 91 -12.16 -7.10 -9.19
N LYS A 92 -11.36 -6.08 -9.49
CA LYS A 92 -10.67 -5.94 -10.76
C LYS A 92 -9.29 -5.31 -10.55
N ALA A 93 -8.26 -5.88 -11.15
CA ALA A 93 -6.93 -5.30 -11.18
C ALA A 93 -6.88 -4.02 -12.04
N ALA A 94 -6.04 -3.05 -11.64
CA ALA A 94 -5.93 -1.75 -12.31
C ALA A 94 -5.36 -1.85 -13.74
N GLU A 95 -4.52 -2.84 -13.99
CA GLU A 95 -3.90 -3.09 -15.30
C GLU A 95 -4.84 -3.65 -16.36
N LEU A 96 -6.00 -4.16 -15.96
CA LEU A 96 -7.02 -4.61 -16.89
C LEU A 96 -7.86 -3.42 -17.34
N GLU A 97 -7.83 -3.12 -18.63
CA GLU A 97 -8.67 -2.07 -19.21
C GLU A 97 -10.16 -2.39 -19.04
N THR A 98 -10.96 -1.34 -18.94
CA THR A 98 -12.41 -1.42 -18.93
C THR A 98 -12.95 -0.62 -20.09
N ARG A 99 -14.00 -1.14 -20.71
CA ARG A 99 -14.73 -0.42 -21.75
C ARG A 99 -16.23 -0.62 -21.64
N GLU A 100 -16.98 0.35 -22.05
CA GLU A 100 -18.42 0.26 -22.15
C GLU A 100 -18.82 -0.22 -23.55
N THR A 101 -20.01 -0.82 -23.65
CA THR A 101 -20.68 -1.01 -24.94
C THR A 101 -21.63 0.14 -25.23
N GLN A 102 -21.97 0.34 -26.50
CA GLN A 102 -23.00 1.30 -26.88
C GLN A 102 -24.39 0.88 -26.39
N ARG A 103 -24.63 -0.44 -26.20
CA ARG A 103 -25.84 -0.99 -25.65
C ARG A 103 -25.72 -1.11 -24.13
N LYS A 104 -26.54 -0.41 -23.38
CA LYS A 104 -26.61 -0.44 -21.92
C LYS A 104 -27.27 -1.71 -21.38
N ASP A 105 -26.86 -2.89 -21.87
CA ASP A 105 -27.36 -4.20 -21.47
C ASP A 105 -26.17 -5.12 -21.21
N TYR A 106 -25.87 -5.28 -19.94
CA TYR A 106 -24.67 -5.97 -19.45
C TYR A 106 -25.02 -7.25 -18.71
N ARG A 107 -24.11 -8.23 -18.81
CA ARG A 107 -24.18 -9.49 -18.06
C ARG A 107 -22.81 -9.88 -17.51
N ILE A 108 -22.83 -10.41 -16.29
CA ILE A 108 -21.65 -11.01 -15.68
C ILE A 108 -21.73 -12.52 -15.90
N PHE A 109 -20.74 -13.09 -16.58
CA PHE A 109 -20.64 -14.52 -16.80
C PHE A 109 -19.70 -15.11 -15.75
N CYS A 110 -20.28 -15.69 -14.69
CA CYS A 110 -19.55 -16.41 -13.66
C CYS A 110 -19.43 -17.89 -14.06
N MET A 111 -18.23 -18.43 -13.97
CA MET A 111 -17.93 -19.78 -14.44
C MET A 111 -17.06 -20.55 -13.44
N GLY A 112 -17.08 -21.87 -13.56
CA GLY A 112 -16.26 -22.73 -12.73
C GLY A 112 -14.76 -22.40 -12.85
N ARG A 113 -13.99 -22.74 -11.82
CA ARG A 113 -12.60 -22.36 -11.66
C ARG A 113 -11.73 -22.71 -12.87
N GLN A 114 -11.79 -23.96 -13.31
CA GLN A 114 -10.99 -24.43 -14.45
C GLN A 114 -11.28 -23.65 -15.73
N THR A 115 -12.57 -23.40 -16.03
CA THR A 115 -12.97 -22.64 -17.22
C THR A 115 -12.50 -21.19 -17.13
N SER A 116 -12.68 -20.55 -15.97
CA SER A 116 -12.27 -19.16 -15.78
C SER A 116 -10.77 -18.97 -15.86
N GLU A 117 -9.99 -19.89 -15.27
CA GLU A 117 -8.53 -19.91 -15.37
C GLU A 117 -8.06 -20.07 -16.82
N SER A 118 -8.64 -21.03 -17.56
CA SER A 118 -8.32 -21.24 -18.97
C SER A 118 -8.62 -19.99 -19.81
N LEU A 119 -9.77 -19.35 -19.64
CA LEU A 119 -10.11 -18.13 -20.36
C LEU A 119 -9.22 -16.94 -19.97
N TYR A 120 -8.80 -16.86 -18.72
CA TYR A 120 -7.88 -15.85 -18.25
C TYR A 120 -6.49 -16.02 -18.88
N HIS A 121 -5.96 -17.26 -18.93
CA HIS A 121 -4.71 -17.60 -19.61
C HIS A 121 -4.80 -17.32 -21.12
N LEU A 122 -5.92 -17.64 -21.76
CA LEU A 122 -6.14 -17.30 -23.17
C LEU A 122 -6.06 -15.78 -23.40
N TYR A 123 -6.59 -14.99 -22.50
CA TYR A 123 -6.52 -13.53 -22.58
C TYR A 123 -5.06 -13.05 -22.60
N TYR A 124 -4.19 -13.65 -21.78
CA TYR A 124 -2.76 -13.32 -21.73
C TYR A 124 -1.92 -13.97 -22.83
N GLY A 125 -2.52 -14.75 -23.71
CA GLY A 125 -1.82 -15.42 -24.82
C GLY A 125 -1.08 -16.67 -24.42
N GLU A 126 -1.39 -17.24 -23.26
CA GLU A 126 -0.82 -18.49 -22.79
C GLU A 126 -1.51 -19.69 -23.42
N HIS A 127 -0.76 -20.77 -23.67
CA HIS A 127 -1.32 -22.03 -24.12
C HIS A 127 -2.16 -22.66 -23.02
N THR A 128 -3.44 -22.91 -23.35
CA THR A 128 -4.39 -23.51 -22.42
C THR A 128 -5.29 -24.52 -23.12
N ILE A 129 -5.75 -25.53 -22.38
CA ILE A 129 -6.74 -26.49 -22.85
C ILE A 129 -8.10 -25.95 -22.46
N LEU A 130 -8.92 -25.69 -23.48
CA LEU A 130 -10.27 -25.18 -23.26
C LEU A 130 -11.21 -26.36 -23.00
N PRO A 131 -12.14 -26.25 -22.02
CA PRO A 131 -13.17 -27.26 -21.79
C PRO A 131 -14.09 -27.39 -23.01
N GLU A 132 -14.50 -28.60 -23.35
CA GLU A 132 -15.46 -28.86 -24.43
C GLU A 132 -16.85 -28.26 -24.13
N HIS A 133 -17.22 -28.21 -22.83
CA HIS A 133 -18.45 -27.64 -22.34
C HIS A 133 -18.18 -26.53 -21.34
N ILE A 134 -18.69 -25.35 -21.62
CA ILE A 134 -18.63 -24.20 -20.72
C ILE A 134 -20.00 -23.98 -20.10
N GLU A 135 -20.10 -24.22 -18.80
CA GLU A 135 -21.26 -23.86 -18.00
C GLU A 135 -21.04 -22.51 -17.35
N VAL A 136 -21.91 -21.56 -17.61
CA VAL A 136 -21.81 -20.22 -17.04
C VAL A 136 -23.10 -19.84 -16.33
N TYR A 137 -22.96 -19.11 -15.24
CA TYR A 137 -24.07 -18.44 -14.57
C TYR A 137 -24.16 -17.02 -15.12
N SER A 138 -25.19 -16.73 -15.88
CA SER A 138 -25.39 -15.39 -16.45
C SER A 138 -26.21 -14.53 -15.49
N ILE A 139 -25.56 -13.50 -14.96
CA ILE A 139 -26.14 -12.56 -14.02
C ILE A 139 -26.37 -11.23 -14.75
N PRO A 140 -27.61 -10.74 -14.85
CA PRO A 140 -27.89 -9.43 -15.43
C PRO A 140 -27.31 -8.34 -14.50
N LEU A 141 -26.70 -7.34 -15.10
CA LEU A 141 -26.22 -6.16 -14.41
C LEU A 141 -27.03 -4.96 -14.85
N ILE A 142 -27.47 -4.12 -13.92
CA ILE A 142 -28.30 -2.96 -14.19
C ILE A 142 -27.57 -1.96 -15.09
N ASP A 143 -26.33 -1.63 -14.77
CA ASP A 143 -25.51 -0.71 -15.55
C ASP A 143 -24.02 -0.92 -15.26
N PHE A 144 -23.17 -0.51 -16.20
CA PHE A 144 -21.72 -0.47 -16.05
C PHE A 144 -21.21 0.85 -16.61
N VAL A 145 -20.54 1.62 -15.77
CA VAL A 145 -20.06 2.95 -16.12
C VAL A 145 -18.57 3.04 -15.86
N VAL A 146 -17.84 3.60 -16.82
CA VAL A 146 -16.41 3.91 -16.67
C VAL A 146 -16.26 5.43 -16.54
N ARG A 147 -15.58 5.87 -15.49
CA ARG A 147 -15.31 7.29 -15.23
C ARG A 147 -13.82 7.57 -15.15
N LYS A 148 -13.46 8.82 -15.39
CA LYS A 148 -12.12 9.31 -15.05
C LYS A 148 -12.07 9.61 -13.56
N PRO A 149 -10.98 9.22 -12.87
CA PRO A 149 -10.79 9.61 -11.47
C PRO A 149 -10.58 11.11 -11.33
N VAL A 150 -11.04 11.67 -10.24
CA VAL A 150 -10.81 13.08 -9.88
C VAL A 150 -9.33 13.26 -9.54
N THR A 151 -8.71 14.30 -10.06
CA THR A 151 -7.33 14.66 -9.66
C THR A 151 -7.39 15.56 -8.43
N LEU A 152 -6.74 15.15 -7.35
CA LEU A 152 -6.64 15.96 -6.14
C LEU A 152 -5.68 17.12 -6.36
N MET A 153 -6.12 18.32 -5.95
CA MET A 153 -5.32 19.56 -6.06
C MET A 153 -4.33 19.68 -4.89
N LEU A 154 -4.66 19.14 -3.73
CA LEU A 154 -3.79 19.14 -2.56
C LEU A 154 -2.91 17.89 -2.56
N PRO A 155 -1.67 18.00 -2.06
CA PRO A 155 -0.75 16.88 -2.04
C PRO A 155 -1.22 15.80 -1.08
N MET A 156 -0.94 14.55 -1.43
CA MET A 156 -0.99 13.42 -0.53
C MET A 156 0.14 13.54 0.49
N ALA A 157 -0.16 13.38 1.76
CA ALA A 157 0.84 13.34 2.82
C ALA A 157 1.27 11.89 3.10
N ILE A 158 2.59 11.68 3.24
CA ILE A 158 3.18 10.40 3.66
C ILE A 158 4.13 10.66 4.82
N ASP A 159 3.88 9.99 5.93
CA ASP A 159 4.83 9.87 7.03
C ASP A 159 5.57 8.53 6.91
N PHE A 160 6.83 8.60 6.49
CA PHE A 160 7.68 7.44 6.25
C PHE A 160 8.51 7.09 7.49
N GLY A 161 7.97 6.26 8.36
CA GLY A 161 8.66 5.78 9.57
C GLY A 161 9.53 4.54 9.33
N SER A 162 10.47 4.29 10.24
CA SER A 162 11.35 3.10 10.21
C SER A 162 10.59 1.78 10.44
N VAL A 163 9.52 1.83 11.23
CA VAL A 163 8.70 0.64 11.55
C VAL A 163 7.41 0.64 10.74
N ASN A 164 6.71 1.76 10.73
CA ASN A 164 5.43 1.92 10.04
C ASN A 164 5.43 3.19 9.21
N THR A 165 4.71 3.14 8.11
CA THR A 165 4.42 4.28 7.24
C THR A 165 2.93 4.56 7.29
N THR A 166 2.54 5.84 7.37
CA THR A 166 1.16 6.30 7.22
C THR A 166 1.02 7.20 6.01
N ALA A 167 -0.18 7.25 5.47
CA ALA A 167 -0.47 8.09 4.33
C ALA A 167 -1.91 8.59 4.36
N GLY A 168 -2.16 9.79 3.85
CA GLY A 168 -3.50 10.37 3.83
C GLY A 168 -3.65 11.48 2.81
N VAL A 169 -4.90 11.80 2.53
CA VAL A 169 -5.31 12.86 1.61
C VAL A 169 -6.36 13.75 2.27
N TYR A 170 -6.31 15.04 1.97
CA TYR A 170 -7.38 15.95 2.33
C TYR A 170 -8.45 15.91 1.24
N LEU A 171 -9.70 15.64 1.62
CA LEU A 171 -10.83 15.56 0.71
C LEU A 171 -11.77 16.74 0.97
N ASP A 172 -11.85 17.64 -0.01
CA ASP A 172 -12.70 18.83 0.05
C ASP A 172 -14.10 18.59 -0.51
N SER A 173 -14.98 19.57 -0.36
CA SER A 173 -16.34 19.51 -0.88
C SER A 173 -16.39 19.28 -2.40
N ALA A 174 -15.45 19.84 -3.15
CA ALA A 174 -15.39 19.67 -4.60
C ALA A 174 -15.09 18.22 -5.00
N TYR A 175 -14.29 17.51 -4.21
CA TYR A 175 -14.06 16.08 -4.40
C TYR A 175 -15.37 15.29 -4.24
N PHE A 176 -16.15 15.51 -3.15
CA PHE A 176 -17.39 14.79 -2.89
C PHE A 176 -18.46 15.07 -3.93
N GLU A 177 -18.58 16.29 -4.44
CA GLU A 177 -19.50 16.63 -5.54
C GLU A 177 -19.19 15.81 -6.80
N ASN A 178 -17.91 15.52 -7.08
CA ASN A 178 -17.49 14.79 -8.28
C ASN A 178 -17.58 13.26 -8.12
N VAL A 179 -17.23 12.72 -6.95
CA VAL A 179 -17.21 11.26 -6.73
C VAL A 179 -18.61 10.73 -6.42
N GLY A 180 -19.46 11.51 -5.75
CA GLY A 180 -20.83 11.13 -5.39
C GLY A 180 -20.90 10.05 -4.28
N GLU A 181 -22.09 9.51 -4.06
CA GLU A 181 -22.35 8.50 -3.02
C GLU A 181 -21.87 7.11 -3.41
N GLN A 182 -20.56 6.84 -3.27
CA GLN A 182 -20.00 5.53 -3.52
C GLN A 182 -19.66 4.81 -2.22
N ALA A 183 -19.78 3.47 -2.24
CA ALA A 183 -19.45 2.64 -1.07
C ALA A 183 -18.00 2.84 -0.59
N ALA A 184 -17.05 2.98 -1.53
CA ALA A 184 -15.64 3.18 -1.23
C ALA A 184 -15.36 4.43 -0.40
N VAL A 185 -16.12 5.51 -0.63
CA VAL A 185 -15.91 6.82 0.02
C VAL A 185 -16.97 7.15 1.07
N LYS A 186 -17.90 6.23 1.32
CA LYS A 186 -19.03 6.45 2.25
C LYS A 186 -18.59 6.82 3.68
N ASN A 187 -17.44 6.32 4.11
CA ASN A 187 -16.90 6.56 5.45
C ASN A 187 -15.82 7.66 5.45
N CYS A 188 -15.58 8.32 4.32
CA CYS A 188 -14.65 9.44 4.25
C CYS A 188 -15.31 10.69 4.84
N ARG A 189 -14.47 11.55 5.39
CA ARG A 189 -14.89 12.83 6.00
C ARG A 189 -14.56 13.97 5.07
N GLU A 190 -15.56 14.81 4.86
CA GLU A 190 -15.43 16.01 4.05
C GLU A 190 -14.65 17.08 4.81
N ASN A 191 -13.76 17.80 4.13
CA ASN A 191 -12.90 18.83 4.67
C ASN A 191 -11.98 18.36 5.82
N GLU A 192 -11.62 17.08 5.79
CA GLU A 192 -10.69 16.45 6.73
C GLU A 192 -9.64 15.61 6.00
N ILE A 193 -8.59 15.25 6.75
CA ILE A 193 -7.59 14.27 6.29
C ILE A 193 -8.19 12.87 6.43
N ASN A 194 -8.20 12.15 5.33
CA ASN A 194 -8.62 10.77 5.26
C ASN A 194 -7.41 9.86 5.07
N TYR A 195 -7.21 8.92 5.99
CA TYR A 195 -6.06 8.03 5.97
C TYR A 195 -6.26 6.85 5.04
N THR A 196 -5.20 6.47 4.35
CA THR A 196 -5.16 5.25 3.55
C THR A 196 -5.18 4.03 4.47
N ALA A 197 -6.07 3.10 4.19
CA ALA A 197 -6.18 1.85 4.94
C ALA A 197 -5.50 0.70 4.18
N PHE A 198 -4.82 -0.16 4.94
CA PHE A 198 -4.10 -1.34 4.46
C PHE A 198 -4.64 -2.60 5.14
N GLU A 199 -4.78 -3.69 4.39
CA GLU A 199 -5.26 -4.97 4.94
C GLU A 199 -4.19 -5.64 5.80
N ASP A 200 -4.46 -5.84 7.10
CA ASP A 200 -3.54 -6.49 8.05
C ASP A 200 -3.78 -8.01 8.20
N GLY A 201 -4.82 -8.53 7.56
CA GLY A 201 -5.26 -9.92 7.64
C GLY A 201 -6.41 -10.15 8.63
N ASN A 202 -6.65 -9.23 9.56
CA ASN A 202 -7.78 -9.25 10.49
C ASN A 202 -8.80 -8.15 10.17
N GLY A 203 -8.40 -7.17 9.36
CA GLY A 203 -9.21 -6.03 8.97
C GLY A 203 -8.40 -5.00 8.21
N GLU A 204 -8.66 -3.73 8.49
CA GLU A 204 -7.94 -2.59 7.92
C GLU A 204 -7.15 -1.85 9.00
N SER A 205 -5.94 -1.43 8.69
CA SER A 205 -5.04 -0.62 9.52
C SER A 205 -4.62 0.63 8.77
N MET A 206 -4.50 1.75 9.44
CA MET A 206 -3.91 2.97 8.89
C MET A 206 -2.37 2.92 8.87
N LEU A 207 -1.78 1.96 9.56
CA LEU A 207 -0.35 1.76 9.63
C LEU A 207 0.08 0.70 8.61
N LEU A 208 0.99 1.03 7.71
CA LEU A 208 1.66 0.07 6.83
C LEU A 208 3.03 -0.23 7.40
N PRO A 209 3.35 -1.47 7.77
CA PRO A 209 4.71 -1.82 8.14
C PRO A 209 5.71 -1.45 7.04
N SER A 210 6.81 -0.76 7.40
CA SER A 210 7.87 -0.37 6.46
C SER A 210 8.77 -1.58 6.14
N VAL A 211 8.15 -2.64 5.62
CA VAL A 211 8.77 -3.94 5.34
C VAL A 211 8.54 -4.30 3.88
N ILE A 212 9.58 -4.79 3.23
CA ILE A 212 9.58 -5.18 1.81
C ILE A 212 10.09 -6.61 1.69
N GLY A 213 9.29 -7.50 1.08
CA GLY A 213 9.64 -8.89 0.83
C GLY A 213 9.83 -9.17 -0.66
N VAL A 214 10.76 -10.04 -1.03
CA VAL A 214 10.98 -10.47 -2.40
C VAL A 214 10.11 -11.69 -2.68
N LEU A 215 9.07 -11.52 -3.50
CA LEU A 215 8.16 -12.60 -3.87
C LEU A 215 8.73 -13.49 -4.98
N ALA A 216 9.24 -12.87 -6.05
CA ALA A 216 9.79 -13.57 -7.20
C ALA A 216 10.85 -12.71 -7.91
N VAL A 217 11.86 -13.38 -8.48
CA VAL A 217 12.83 -12.79 -9.40
C VAL A 217 12.64 -13.47 -10.75
N GLU A 218 12.35 -12.68 -11.78
CA GLU A 218 12.13 -13.10 -13.16
C GLU A 218 13.32 -12.63 -14.04
N GLU A 219 13.40 -13.07 -15.30
CA GLU A 219 14.55 -12.73 -16.17
C GLU A 219 14.68 -11.22 -16.38
N GLU A 220 13.57 -10.51 -16.61
CA GLU A 220 13.59 -9.07 -16.89
C GLU A 220 13.02 -8.20 -15.74
N ASP A 221 12.31 -8.80 -14.77
CA ASP A 221 11.64 -8.07 -13.70
C ASP A 221 11.72 -8.82 -12.36
N TYR A 222 11.14 -8.24 -11.32
CA TYR A 222 11.01 -8.85 -10.00
C TYR A 222 9.73 -8.38 -9.32
N LYS A 223 9.18 -9.22 -8.46
CA LYS A 223 7.94 -8.94 -7.72
C LYS A 223 8.23 -8.76 -6.24
N LEU A 224 7.70 -7.69 -5.67
CA LEU A 224 7.82 -7.36 -4.26
C LEU A 224 6.46 -7.47 -3.57
N LEU A 225 6.51 -7.79 -2.30
CA LEU A 225 5.41 -7.65 -1.35
C LEU A 225 5.74 -6.53 -0.36
N PHE A 226 4.72 -5.83 0.11
CA PHE A 226 4.88 -4.68 0.99
C PHE A 226 4.05 -4.85 2.27
N GLY A 227 4.56 -4.29 3.37
CA GLY A 227 3.86 -4.21 4.62
C GLY A 227 3.46 -5.58 5.18
N TYR A 228 2.18 -5.74 5.47
CA TYR A 228 1.64 -6.97 6.07
C TYR A 228 1.81 -8.21 5.18
N ASP A 229 1.76 -8.07 3.85
CA ASP A 229 2.02 -9.18 2.93
C ASP A 229 3.47 -9.67 3.02
N ALA A 230 4.41 -8.74 3.12
CA ALA A 230 5.83 -9.08 3.33
C ALA A 230 6.06 -9.75 4.68
N ILE A 231 5.40 -9.29 5.75
CA ILE A 231 5.45 -9.92 7.08
C ILE A 231 4.83 -11.32 7.04
N ARG A 232 3.67 -11.49 6.37
CA ARG A 232 3.05 -12.81 6.21
C ARG A 232 3.97 -13.79 5.48
N LEU A 233 4.61 -13.33 4.41
CA LEU A 233 5.62 -14.13 3.69
C LEU A 233 6.77 -14.52 4.62
N ALA A 234 7.32 -13.59 5.39
CA ALA A 234 8.41 -13.84 6.33
C ALA A 234 8.01 -14.86 7.41
N ASN A 235 6.80 -14.72 7.97
CA ASN A 235 6.30 -15.59 9.05
C ASN A 235 5.93 -17.00 8.56
N ALA A 236 5.49 -17.13 7.30
CA ALA A 236 5.17 -18.42 6.69
C ALA A 236 6.41 -19.19 6.21
N SER A 237 7.61 -18.62 6.36
CA SER A 237 8.84 -19.15 5.82
C SER A 237 9.77 -19.63 6.93
N TYR A 238 10.52 -20.71 6.65
CA TYR A 238 11.57 -21.17 7.55
C TYR A 238 12.84 -20.33 7.37
N VAL A 239 13.64 -20.22 8.44
CA VAL A 239 14.89 -19.45 8.48
C VAL A 239 15.87 -19.85 7.36
N ASP A 240 15.79 -21.09 6.88
CA ASP A 240 16.73 -21.65 5.89
C ASP A 240 16.31 -21.40 4.44
N GLU A 241 15.15 -20.80 4.16
CA GLU A 241 14.66 -20.61 2.78
C GLU A 241 15.42 -19.53 1.99
N GLY A 242 16.24 -18.74 2.65
CA GLY A 242 17.26 -17.90 1.99
C GLY A 242 16.76 -16.69 1.20
N PHE A 243 15.47 -16.37 1.19
CA PHE A 243 14.94 -15.21 0.48
C PHE A 243 15.05 -13.90 1.27
N CYS A 244 14.94 -12.76 0.56
CA CYS A 244 15.12 -11.44 1.16
C CYS A 244 13.80 -10.87 1.70
N VAL A 245 13.86 -10.38 2.95
CA VAL A 245 12.88 -9.48 3.55
C VAL A 245 13.64 -8.33 4.19
N PHE A 246 13.33 -7.10 3.79
CA PHE A 246 13.99 -5.88 4.24
C PHE A 246 13.14 -5.18 5.28
N TYR A 247 13.75 -4.88 6.41
CA TYR A 247 13.17 -4.10 7.49
C TYR A 247 13.94 -2.78 7.63
N ASP A 248 13.31 -1.77 8.26
CA ASP A 248 13.94 -0.46 8.52
C ASP A 248 14.52 0.21 7.26
N VAL A 249 13.77 0.10 6.16
CA VAL A 249 14.19 0.60 4.84
C VAL A 249 14.34 2.14 4.78
N LYS A 250 13.83 2.86 5.78
CA LYS A 250 14.05 4.30 5.94
C LYS A 250 15.54 4.65 5.99
N ARG A 251 16.38 3.79 6.54
CA ARG A 251 17.84 3.99 6.59
C ARG A 251 18.55 3.98 5.25
N TRP A 252 17.91 3.38 4.24
CA TRP A 252 18.48 3.37 2.89
C TRP A 252 18.54 4.75 2.24
N ILE A 253 17.85 5.74 2.81
CA ILE A 253 17.79 7.10 2.24
C ILE A 253 19.15 7.73 2.08
N GLY A 254 20.06 7.55 3.06
CA GLY A 254 21.45 8.03 2.96
C GLY A 254 22.31 7.30 1.92
N GLU A 255 21.89 6.11 1.51
CA GLU A 255 22.63 5.21 0.62
C GLU A 255 21.72 4.59 -0.47
N TYR A 256 20.74 5.34 -0.95
CA TYR A 256 19.71 4.83 -1.87
C TYR A 256 20.26 4.43 -3.25
N GLU A 257 21.43 4.93 -3.63
CA GLU A 257 22.13 4.56 -4.88
C GLU A 257 22.80 3.18 -4.81
N LYS A 258 22.95 2.61 -3.60
CA LYS A 258 23.56 1.29 -3.39
C LYS A 258 22.73 0.19 -4.04
N GLU A 259 23.41 -0.84 -4.54
CA GLU A 259 22.80 -2.06 -5.02
C GLU A 259 22.61 -3.08 -3.89
N GLU A 260 21.45 -3.73 -3.89
CA GLU A 260 21.14 -4.86 -3.03
C GLU A 260 20.95 -6.12 -3.87
N GLU A 261 21.53 -7.24 -3.43
CA GLU A 261 21.22 -8.53 -4.00
C GLU A 261 19.88 -9.03 -3.47
N ILE A 262 18.84 -9.01 -4.29
CA ILE A 262 17.54 -9.58 -3.95
C ILE A 262 17.52 -11.07 -4.30
N VAL A 263 16.92 -11.87 -3.41
CA VAL A 263 16.82 -13.33 -3.56
C VAL A 263 15.39 -13.76 -3.30
N ASP A 264 14.79 -14.55 -4.18
CA ASP A 264 13.47 -15.14 -3.98
C ASP A 264 13.53 -16.53 -3.31
N ARG A 265 12.36 -17.13 -3.04
CA ARG A 265 12.26 -18.46 -2.43
C ARG A 265 12.87 -19.59 -3.26
N GLN A 266 12.97 -19.43 -4.56
CA GLN A 266 13.60 -20.38 -5.49
C GLN A 266 15.12 -20.20 -5.55
N GLY A 267 15.67 -19.23 -4.82
CA GLY A 267 17.09 -18.91 -4.82
C GLY A 267 17.55 -18.12 -6.05
N ARG A 268 16.63 -17.61 -6.88
CA ARG A 268 16.94 -16.74 -8.00
C ARG A 268 17.37 -15.38 -7.49
N ARG A 269 18.39 -14.79 -8.12
CA ARG A 269 19.08 -13.60 -7.61
C ARG A 269 19.12 -12.49 -8.65
N ARG A 270 19.09 -11.25 -8.17
CA ARG A 270 19.27 -10.05 -8.98
C ARG A 270 19.87 -8.92 -8.14
N LEU A 271 20.74 -8.12 -8.76
CA LEU A 271 21.22 -6.87 -8.19
C LEU A 271 20.25 -5.76 -8.58
N VAL A 272 19.77 -5.00 -7.60
CA VAL A 272 18.79 -3.92 -7.78
C VAL A 272 19.18 -2.75 -6.91
N LYS A 273 19.08 -1.53 -7.42
CA LYS A 273 19.31 -0.33 -6.61
C LYS A 273 18.25 -0.19 -5.53
N ARG A 274 18.66 0.21 -4.33
CA ARG A 274 17.74 0.55 -3.21
C ARG A 274 16.70 1.58 -3.63
N ALA A 275 17.10 2.57 -4.43
CA ALA A 275 16.22 3.58 -5.02
C ALA A 275 15.04 2.96 -5.77
N GLU A 276 15.25 1.91 -6.57
CA GLU A 276 14.20 1.25 -7.33
C GLU A 276 13.23 0.49 -6.43
N ILE A 277 13.75 -0.19 -5.41
CA ILE A 277 12.94 -0.90 -4.41
C ILE A 277 12.06 0.10 -3.63
N LEU A 278 12.65 1.22 -3.17
CA LEU A 278 11.93 2.28 -2.48
C LEU A 278 10.88 2.94 -3.38
N ARG A 279 11.21 3.21 -4.66
CA ARG A 279 10.24 3.72 -5.63
C ARG A 279 9.01 2.82 -5.72
N ARG A 280 9.19 1.50 -5.84
CA ARG A 280 8.08 0.55 -5.89
C ARG A 280 7.24 0.55 -4.60
N PHE A 281 7.87 0.73 -3.44
CA PHE A 281 7.19 0.86 -2.15
C PHE A 281 6.28 2.11 -2.11
N PHE A 282 6.80 3.28 -2.49
CA PHE A 282 6.00 4.51 -2.52
C PHE A 282 4.91 4.48 -3.58
N LEU A 283 5.19 3.95 -4.77
CA LEU A 283 4.17 3.76 -5.80
C LEU A 283 3.06 2.81 -5.35
N TYR A 284 3.36 1.79 -4.56
CA TYR A 284 2.36 0.93 -3.94
C TYR A 284 1.43 1.73 -3.02
N ILE A 285 1.98 2.59 -2.15
CA ILE A 285 1.20 3.44 -1.24
C ILE A 285 0.31 4.40 -2.03
N ILE A 286 0.88 5.09 -3.02
CA ILE A 286 0.14 6.04 -3.88
C ILE A 286 -1.01 5.32 -4.58
N ARG A 287 -0.77 4.17 -5.20
CA ARG A 287 -1.80 3.37 -5.88
C ARG A 287 -2.89 2.89 -4.93
N LYS A 288 -2.53 2.45 -3.71
CA LYS A 288 -3.53 2.08 -2.69
C LYS A 288 -4.41 3.26 -2.32
N THR A 289 -3.84 4.43 -2.15
CA THR A 289 -4.56 5.69 -1.89
C THR A 289 -5.49 6.06 -3.06
N GLU A 290 -4.97 6.06 -4.29
CA GLU A 290 -5.77 6.33 -5.48
C GLU A 290 -6.95 5.37 -5.63
N ASN A 291 -6.69 4.06 -5.43
CA ASN A 291 -7.74 3.05 -5.49
C ASN A 291 -8.79 3.23 -4.38
N ARG A 292 -8.35 3.57 -3.16
CA ARG A 292 -9.25 3.76 -2.02
C ARG A 292 -10.17 4.96 -2.21
N PHE A 293 -9.62 6.09 -2.63
CA PHE A 293 -10.37 7.34 -2.77
C PHE A 293 -10.85 7.63 -4.19
N LYS A 294 -10.64 6.70 -5.15
CA LYS A 294 -11.07 6.86 -6.55
C LYS A 294 -10.59 8.18 -7.17
N CYS A 295 -9.35 8.54 -6.87
CA CYS A 295 -8.73 9.80 -7.30
C CYS A 295 -7.39 9.57 -8.00
N ARG A 296 -6.81 10.64 -8.54
CA ARG A 296 -5.42 10.71 -8.98
C ARG A 296 -4.64 11.64 -8.08
N ILE A 297 -3.49 11.17 -7.67
CA ILE A 297 -2.54 11.96 -6.89
C ILE A 297 -1.61 12.68 -7.87
N SER A 298 -1.57 14.00 -7.79
CA SER A 298 -0.67 14.84 -8.61
C SER A 298 0.59 15.23 -7.87
N GLN A 299 0.54 15.28 -6.54
CA GLN A 299 1.63 15.74 -5.68
C GLN A 299 1.71 14.92 -4.41
N VAL A 300 2.92 14.72 -3.90
CA VAL A 300 3.17 14.02 -2.64
C VAL A 300 4.07 14.87 -1.74
N HIS A 301 3.69 15.02 -0.48
CA HIS A 301 4.52 15.55 0.59
C HIS A 301 4.96 14.42 1.51
N ILE A 302 6.26 14.32 1.77
CA ILE A 302 6.83 13.30 2.65
C ILE A 302 7.55 14.00 3.77
N SER A 303 7.17 13.70 5.02
CA SER A 303 7.89 14.18 6.21
C SER A 303 9.32 13.63 6.26
N SER A 304 10.22 14.35 6.85
CA SER A 304 11.62 13.95 6.94
C SER A 304 12.21 14.22 8.33
N PRO A 305 13.11 13.36 8.83
CA PRO A 305 13.89 13.69 10.00
C PRO A 305 14.70 14.95 9.76
N VAL A 306 14.85 15.77 10.80
CA VAL A 306 15.48 17.09 10.71
C VAL A 306 16.86 17.03 10.06
N LYS A 307 17.75 16.14 10.55
CA LYS A 307 19.11 16.00 10.03
C LYS A 307 19.22 15.39 8.64
N GLN A 308 18.20 14.68 8.18
CA GLN A 308 18.22 13.97 6.90
C GLN A 308 17.45 14.67 5.79
N LYS A 309 16.87 15.83 6.03
CA LYS A 309 16.02 16.59 5.09
C LYS A 309 16.65 16.75 3.70
N HIS A 310 17.96 16.99 3.63
CA HIS A 310 18.69 17.11 2.35
C HIS A 310 18.72 15.79 1.57
N TYR A 311 19.00 14.67 2.24
CA TYR A 311 19.03 13.34 1.60
C TYR A 311 17.65 12.91 1.13
N PHE A 312 16.63 13.15 1.95
CA PHE A 312 15.23 12.90 1.58
C PHE A 312 14.84 13.66 0.32
N ARG A 313 15.10 14.97 0.26
CA ARG A 313 14.82 15.78 -0.93
C ARG A 313 15.48 15.23 -2.18
N ARG A 314 16.77 14.93 -2.09
CA ARG A 314 17.54 14.44 -3.24
C ARG A 314 16.97 13.11 -3.73
N MET A 315 16.78 12.16 -2.82
CA MET A 315 16.26 10.85 -3.16
C MET A 315 14.85 10.93 -3.77
N PHE A 316 13.91 11.64 -3.12
CA PHE A 316 12.54 11.68 -3.61
C PHE A 316 12.40 12.38 -4.96
N ARG A 317 13.23 13.38 -5.26
CA ARG A 317 13.32 13.95 -6.61
C ARG A 317 13.69 12.92 -7.66
N GLU A 318 14.56 12.01 -7.32
CA GLU A 318 15.05 10.98 -8.24
C GLU A 318 14.05 9.84 -8.40
N ILE A 319 13.49 9.36 -7.28
CA ILE A 319 12.62 8.17 -7.32
C ILE A 319 11.16 8.47 -7.65
N LEU A 320 10.67 9.69 -7.39
CA LEU A 320 9.28 10.11 -7.63
C LEU A 320 9.20 11.47 -8.35
N PRO A 321 9.94 11.67 -9.47
CA PRO A 321 9.99 12.96 -10.15
C PRO A 321 8.62 13.46 -10.62
N GLU A 322 7.69 12.55 -10.92
CA GLU A 322 6.34 12.85 -11.39
C GLU A 322 5.41 13.40 -10.29
N TYR A 323 5.76 13.23 -9.01
CA TYR A 323 4.93 13.66 -7.88
C TYR A 323 5.53 14.80 -7.05
N MET A 324 6.80 15.13 -7.28
CA MET A 324 7.52 16.11 -6.46
C MET A 324 7.54 17.47 -7.15
N THR A 325 6.65 18.37 -6.77
CA THR A 325 6.50 19.67 -7.44
C THR A 325 7.09 20.84 -6.69
N ASP A 326 7.05 20.88 -5.35
CA ASP A 326 7.58 21.98 -4.57
C ASP A 326 8.41 21.48 -3.40
N GLN A 327 9.65 21.95 -3.31
CA GLN A 327 10.67 21.37 -2.46
C GLN A 327 11.14 22.28 -1.35
N GLU A 328 10.74 23.54 -1.40
CA GLU A 328 11.04 24.47 -0.32
C GLU A 328 10.14 24.26 0.89
N THR A 329 9.00 23.59 0.71
CA THR A 329 7.98 23.40 1.74
C THR A 329 7.98 22.03 2.41
N MET A 330 9.03 21.21 2.25
CA MET A 330 9.11 19.96 3.01
C MET A 330 9.12 20.23 4.52
N LEU A 331 8.05 19.77 5.19
CA LEU A 331 7.99 19.79 6.66
C LEU A 331 8.90 18.69 7.23
N ASP A 332 9.63 19.03 8.29
CA ASP A 332 10.24 18.01 9.13
C ASP A 332 9.20 17.39 10.07
N GLU A 333 9.54 16.22 10.62
CA GLU A 333 8.65 15.45 11.48
C GLU A 333 8.24 16.24 12.73
N GLY A 334 9.19 16.98 13.36
CA GLY A 334 8.90 17.80 14.52
C GLY A 334 7.95 18.96 14.22
N MET A 335 8.15 19.64 13.10
CA MET A 335 7.27 20.73 12.67
C MET A 335 5.86 20.21 12.34
N ALA A 336 5.73 19.03 11.72
CA ALA A 336 4.44 18.40 11.44
C ALA A 336 3.66 18.09 12.72
N VAL A 337 4.34 17.55 13.74
CA VAL A 337 3.75 17.30 15.08
C VAL A 337 3.29 18.61 15.72
N LEU A 338 4.12 19.66 15.66
CA LEU A 338 3.77 20.96 16.23
C LEU A 338 2.55 21.59 15.53
N TYR A 339 2.47 21.55 14.22
CA TYR A 339 1.30 22.04 13.48
C TYR A 339 0.02 21.33 13.91
N ASN A 340 0.05 20.01 14.02
CA ASN A 340 -1.11 19.25 14.48
C ASN A 340 -1.49 19.61 15.92
N THR A 341 -0.49 19.79 16.79
CA THR A 341 -0.71 20.18 18.19
C THR A 341 -1.35 21.57 18.28
N ILE A 342 -0.84 22.56 17.53
CA ILE A 342 -1.40 23.91 17.48
C ILE A 342 -2.84 23.88 16.96
N SER A 343 -3.12 23.10 15.89
CA SER A 343 -4.48 22.96 15.35
C SER A 343 -5.45 22.46 16.42
N ASN A 344 -5.09 21.40 17.15
CA ASN A 344 -5.90 20.86 18.24
C ASN A 344 -6.07 21.86 19.39
N MET A 345 -5.05 22.63 19.74
CA MET A 345 -5.12 23.65 20.79
C MET A 345 -6.00 24.83 20.37
N LEU A 346 -6.01 25.20 19.09
CA LEU A 346 -6.92 26.23 18.55
C LEU A 346 -8.38 25.76 18.61
N GLU A 347 -8.66 24.49 18.24
CA GLU A 347 -10.01 23.92 18.35
C GLU A 347 -10.51 23.86 19.81
N GLN A 348 -9.60 23.70 20.77
CA GLN A 348 -9.91 23.69 22.21
C GLN A 348 -9.92 25.09 22.84
N GLU A 349 -9.68 26.15 22.08
CA GLU A 349 -9.60 27.53 22.53
C GLU A 349 -8.60 27.73 23.70
N THR A 350 -7.47 26.99 23.67
CA THR A 350 -6.44 27.01 24.74
C THR A 350 -5.28 27.95 24.47
N LEU A 351 -5.25 28.58 23.29
CA LEU A 351 -4.20 29.54 22.89
C LEU A 351 -4.74 30.97 22.90
N GLU A 352 -3.97 31.88 23.48
CA GLU A 352 -4.28 33.31 23.49
C GLU A 352 -3.60 34.00 22.28
N GLU A 353 -4.32 34.98 21.72
CA GLU A 353 -3.83 35.74 20.56
C GLU A 353 -2.61 36.59 20.92
N ASN A 354 -1.56 36.53 20.06
CA ASN A 354 -0.29 37.24 20.20
C ASN A 354 0.55 36.86 21.44
N GLU A 355 0.15 35.87 22.21
CA GLU A 355 1.01 35.29 23.25
C GLU A 355 2.13 34.44 22.61
N GLU A 356 3.31 34.45 23.23
CA GLU A 356 4.47 33.66 22.77
C GLU A 356 4.51 32.35 23.56
N TYR A 357 4.54 31.23 22.83
CA TYR A 357 4.60 29.88 23.37
C TYR A 357 5.92 29.22 23.01
N GLU A 358 6.42 28.38 23.89
CA GLU A 358 7.56 27.52 23.65
C GLU A 358 7.11 26.05 23.62
N ALA A 359 7.56 25.30 22.63
CA ALA A 359 7.30 23.88 22.48
C ALA A 359 8.59 23.08 22.38
N LEU A 360 8.65 21.95 23.06
CA LEU A 360 9.70 20.95 22.94
C LEU A 360 9.06 19.67 22.36
N ILE A 361 9.54 19.24 21.22
CA ILE A 361 9.14 18.01 20.56
C ILE A 361 10.25 16.97 20.71
N ILE A 362 9.89 15.83 21.26
CA ILE A 362 10.77 14.66 21.35
C ILE A 362 10.06 13.55 20.57
N ASP A 363 10.55 13.28 19.37
CA ASP A 363 10.06 12.19 18.53
C ASP A 363 11.04 11.02 18.60
N CYS A 364 10.65 9.97 19.32
CA CYS A 364 11.41 8.74 19.41
C CYS A 364 10.75 7.66 18.55
N GLY A 365 11.15 7.61 17.29
CA GLY A 365 10.70 6.62 16.33
C GLY A 365 11.33 5.23 16.52
N GLY A 366 11.10 4.34 15.56
CA GLY A 366 11.71 3.00 15.57
C GLY A 366 13.22 3.01 15.36
N GLY A 367 13.73 3.87 14.48
CA GLY A 367 15.13 3.93 14.07
C GLY A 367 15.84 5.22 14.35
N THR A 368 15.11 6.32 14.56
CA THR A 368 15.63 7.68 14.78
C THR A 368 15.00 8.30 16.01
N THR A 369 15.67 9.29 16.59
CA THR A 369 15.13 10.15 17.65
C THR A 369 15.41 11.58 17.29
N ASP A 370 14.37 12.39 17.10
CA ASP A 370 14.45 13.80 16.80
C ASP A 370 14.07 14.65 18.03
N LEU A 371 14.79 15.75 18.23
CA LEU A 371 14.60 16.69 19.32
C LEU A 371 14.54 18.10 18.72
N CYS A 372 13.38 18.73 18.79
CA CYS A 372 13.15 20.05 18.24
C CYS A 372 12.52 20.98 19.28
N SER A 373 12.97 22.21 19.32
CA SER A 373 12.37 23.26 20.13
C SER A 373 11.95 24.43 19.26
N TYR A 374 10.74 24.91 19.48
CA TYR A 374 10.12 25.96 18.69
C TYR A 374 9.57 27.05 19.61
N ARG A 375 9.61 28.30 19.11
CA ARG A 375 8.79 29.39 19.62
C ARG A 375 7.73 29.69 18.62
N PHE A 376 6.48 29.87 19.08
CA PHE A 376 5.40 30.23 18.18
C PHE A 376 4.42 31.20 18.81
N ARG A 377 3.71 31.94 17.97
CA ARG A 377 2.57 32.77 18.34
C ARG A 377 1.51 32.68 17.26
N ILE A 378 0.26 32.88 17.66
CA ILE A 378 -0.87 32.91 16.76
C ILE A 378 -1.41 34.32 16.63
N GLN A 379 -1.95 34.65 15.47
CA GLN A 379 -2.67 35.89 15.21
C GLN A 379 -3.96 35.55 14.47
N ASP A 380 -5.09 35.95 15.06
CA ASP A 380 -6.39 35.85 14.38
C ASP A 380 -6.50 36.92 13.29
N ARG A 381 -6.86 36.51 12.07
CA ARG A 381 -7.10 37.39 10.92
C ARG A 381 -8.54 37.29 10.41
N ARG A 382 -9.52 37.00 11.27
CA ARG A 382 -10.95 36.89 10.99
C ARG A 382 -11.36 35.72 10.07
N ALA A 383 -10.54 35.34 9.10
CA ALA A 383 -10.82 34.24 8.15
C ALA A 383 -9.91 33.03 8.36
N ALA A 384 -8.75 33.24 9.01
CA ALA A 384 -7.78 32.17 9.28
C ALA A 384 -6.79 32.64 10.34
N TYR A 385 -6.26 31.71 11.11
CA TYR A 385 -5.14 31.99 12.00
C TYR A 385 -3.84 32.08 11.22
N LYS A 386 -3.00 33.07 11.56
CA LYS A 386 -1.62 33.15 11.09
C LYS A 386 -0.70 32.67 12.22
N ILE A 387 0.03 31.60 11.95
CA ILE A 387 1.00 31.05 12.89
C ILE A 387 2.40 31.58 12.52
N TYR A 388 3.06 32.25 13.44
CA TYR A 388 4.46 32.60 13.34
C TYR A 388 5.26 31.59 14.16
N MET A 389 6.23 30.98 13.54
CA MET A 389 7.02 29.92 14.13
C MET A 389 8.49 30.16 13.87
N GLU A 390 9.31 29.99 14.92
CA GLU A 390 10.75 30.07 14.87
C GLU A 390 11.33 28.80 15.49
N THR A 391 12.24 28.16 14.77
CA THR A 391 12.99 27.04 15.28
C THR A 391 14.09 27.54 16.22
N ALA A 392 14.01 27.23 17.49
CA ALA A 392 15.00 27.63 18.49
C ALA A 392 16.15 26.63 18.59
N TYR A 393 15.87 25.33 18.42
CA TYR A 393 16.86 24.27 18.49
C TYR A 393 16.39 23.06 17.69
N GLU A 394 17.32 22.46 16.97
CA GLU A 394 17.10 21.21 16.25
C GLU A 394 18.28 20.26 16.47
N ASN A 395 18.00 19.03 16.84
CA ASN A 395 18.98 17.95 16.92
C ASN A 395 18.28 16.61 16.68
N GLY A 396 19.03 15.54 16.60
CA GLY A 396 18.49 14.19 16.46
C GLY A 396 19.60 13.16 16.46
N ASP A 397 19.23 11.94 16.74
CA ASP A 397 20.05 10.75 16.56
C ASP A 397 19.45 9.92 15.42
N THR A 398 20.18 9.80 14.33
CA THR A 398 19.76 9.05 13.14
C THR A 398 19.95 7.54 13.30
N ASP A 399 20.56 7.13 14.40
CA ASP A 399 20.99 5.77 14.64
C ASP A 399 20.47 5.18 15.96
N PHE A 400 19.59 5.87 16.65
CA PHE A 400 18.96 5.41 17.87
C PHE A 400 17.44 5.58 17.85
N GLY A 401 16.73 4.49 18.17
CA GLY A 401 15.28 4.44 18.29
C GLY A 401 14.82 3.15 18.98
N GLY A 402 13.51 2.90 18.97
CA GLY A 402 12.90 1.75 19.64
C GLY A 402 13.44 0.40 19.19
N ASN A 403 13.84 0.27 17.92
CA ASN A 403 14.43 -0.98 17.39
C ASN A 403 15.76 -1.31 18.09
N ASN A 404 16.54 -0.33 18.47
CA ASN A 404 17.79 -0.53 19.22
C ASN A 404 17.51 -1.14 20.60
N LEU A 405 16.48 -0.63 21.29
CA LEU A 405 16.07 -1.16 22.59
C LEU A 405 15.57 -2.60 22.45
N THR A 406 14.72 -2.88 21.47
CA THR A 406 14.22 -4.22 21.18
C THR A 406 15.38 -5.18 20.91
N TYR A 407 16.33 -4.78 20.09
CA TYR A 407 17.52 -5.58 19.78
C TYR A 407 18.35 -5.87 21.03
N ARG A 408 18.59 -4.89 21.90
CA ARG A 408 19.31 -5.07 23.16
C ARG A 408 18.59 -6.05 24.08
N ILE A 409 17.28 -5.95 24.20
CA ILE A 409 16.47 -6.89 24.99
C ILE A 409 16.60 -8.31 24.42
N MET A 410 16.54 -8.48 23.11
CA MET A 410 16.72 -9.79 22.46
C MET A 410 18.11 -10.37 22.75
N GLN A 411 19.16 -9.57 22.72
CA GLN A 411 20.52 -10.01 23.08
C GLN A 411 20.58 -10.50 24.53
N ILE A 412 20.00 -9.74 25.46
CA ILE A 412 19.93 -10.11 26.89
C ILE A 412 19.18 -11.44 27.07
N LEU A 413 18.05 -11.63 26.38
CA LEU A 413 17.27 -12.87 26.42
C LEU A 413 18.08 -14.06 25.90
N LYS A 414 18.79 -13.91 24.78
CA LYS A 414 19.65 -14.97 24.23
C LYS A 414 20.74 -15.39 25.25
N ILE A 415 21.35 -14.42 25.88
CA ILE A 415 22.36 -14.68 26.91
C ILE A 415 21.77 -15.41 28.10
N ALA A 416 20.59 -14.98 28.58
CA ALA A 416 19.89 -15.64 29.68
C ALA A 416 19.54 -17.09 29.33
N LEU A 417 19.10 -17.37 28.11
CA LEU A 417 18.82 -18.72 27.63
C LEU A 417 20.07 -19.60 27.54
N VAL A 418 21.20 -19.07 27.05
CA VAL A 418 22.47 -19.80 26.99
C VAL A 418 22.95 -20.16 28.40
N ARG A 419 22.85 -19.24 29.36
CA ARG A 419 23.16 -19.50 30.77
C ARG A 419 22.25 -20.57 31.38
N ALA A 420 20.95 -20.47 31.13
CA ALA A 420 19.98 -21.46 31.64
C ALA A 420 20.25 -22.88 31.12
N LYS A 421 20.83 -23.01 29.91
CA LYS A 421 21.26 -24.30 29.34
C LYS A 421 22.60 -24.82 29.86
N GLY A 422 23.22 -24.14 30.85
CA GLY A 422 24.42 -24.62 31.53
C GLY A 422 25.76 -24.32 30.85
N ASN A 423 25.76 -23.42 29.88
CA ASN A 423 27.00 -22.98 29.25
C ASN A 423 27.67 -21.90 30.15
N GLN A 424 28.65 -22.31 30.99
CA GLN A 424 29.23 -21.49 32.05
C GLN A 424 30.27 -20.43 31.59
N ASN A 425 30.54 -20.32 30.28
CA ASN A 425 31.59 -19.43 29.76
C ASN A 425 31.18 -17.95 29.62
N VAL A 426 30.01 -17.57 30.09
CA VAL A 426 29.51 -16.19 30.01
C VAL A 426 29.50 -15.59 31.43
N SER A 427 30.53 -14.84 31.78
CA SER A 427 30.87 -14.53 33.18
C SER A 427 30.04 -13.40 33.81
N SER A 428 29.63 -12.38 33.08
CA SER A 428 28.76 -11.32 33.65
C SER A 428 27.96 -10.57 32.58
N VAL A 429 26.82 -9.98 32.97
CA VAL A 429 26.02 -9.10 32.08
C VAL A 429 26.84 -7.87 31.67
N LYS A 430 27.68 -7.38 32.54
CA LYS A 430 28.54 -6.21 32.26
C LYS A 430 29.54 -6.51 31.15
N GLU A 431 30.21 -7.66 31.21
CA GLU A 431 31.17 -8.12 30.21
C GLU A 431 30.52 -8.32 28.85
N ILE A 432 29.26 -8.80 28.82
CA ILE A 432 28.47 -8.97 27.60
C ILE A 432 28.09 -7.60 27.01
N LEU A 433 27.73 -6.63 27.85
CA LEU A 433 27.39 -5.28 27.41
C LEU A 433 28.64 -4.53 26.86
N GLU A 434 29.83 -4.86 27.34
CA GLU A 434 31.09 -4.33 26.83
C GLU A 434 31.45 -4.90 25.44
N TYR A 435 31.05 -6.14 25.15
CA TYR A 435 31.22 -6.79 23.83
C TYR A 435 30.06 -6.53 22.85
N MET A 436 29.00 -5.87 23.28
CA MET A 436 27.94 -5.44 22.40
C MET A 436 28.44 -4.28 21.54
N ASP A 437 28.72 -4.60 20.28
CA ASP A 437 29.07 -3.60 19.28
C ASP A 437 28.05 -2.48 19.28
N THR A 438 28.48 -1.24 19.29
CA THR A 438 27.65 -0.06 19.20
C THR A 438 26.96 0.04 17.83
N ASP A 439 27.51 -0.62 16.83
CA ASP A 439 26.94 -0.69 15.48
C ASP A 439 25.87 -1.80 15.40
N THR A 440 24.78 -1.57 16.14
CA THR A 440 23.63 -2.49 16.22
C THR A 440 22.89 -2.66 14.90
N TYR A 441 23.14 -1.82 13.91
CA TYR A 441 22.39 -1.75 12.66
C TYR A 441 22.81 -2.74 11.60
N ARG A 442 24.03 -3.22 11.63
CA ARG A 442 24.47 -4.34 10.79
C ARG A 442 23.66 -5.60 11.01
N PHE A 443 22.90 -5.67 12.10
CA PHE A 443 22.11 -6.84 12.48
C PHE A 443 20.61 -6.71 12.19
N ILE A 444 20.13 -5.54 11.79
CA ILE A 444 18.73 -5.34 11.35
C ILE A 444 18.59 -5.54 9.84
N ASP A 445 19.69 -5.65 9.11
CA ASP A 445 19.71 -6.12 7.74
C ASP A 445 19.24 -7.59 7.64
N VAL A 446 19.10 -8.09 6.42
CA VAL A 446 18.64 -9.46 6.12
C VAL A 446 19.38 -10.51 6.95
N ASN A 447 20.68 -10.32 7.17
CA ASN A 447 21.52 -11.25 7.96
C ASN A 447 21.22 -11.14 9.45
N GLY A 448 20.95 -9.95 9.96
CA GLY A 448 20.62 -9.72 11.36
C GLY A 448 19.28 -10.34 11.78
N VAL A 449 18.27 -10.23 10.96
CA VAL A 449 16.96 -10.89 11.20
C VAL A 449 17.11 -12.41 11.19
N ARG A 450 17.92 -12.95 10.29
CA ARG A 450 18.23 -14.40 10.25
C ARG A 450 18.98 -14.85 11.51
N GLN A 451 19.90 -14.06 12.03
CA GLN A 451 20.63 -14.39 13.26
C GLN A 451 19.79 -14.17 14.52
N ALA A 452 18.78 -13.32 14.46
CA ALA A 452 17.90 -13.05 15.58
C ALA A 452 16.77 -14.08 15.73
N LYS A 453 16.36 -14.75 14.66
CA LYS A 453 15.46 -15.91 14.68
C LYS A 453 16.22 -17.17 15.05
#